data_05a49d4e6bc38ebfbd48cfbadc93bbfc
#
_entry.id   05a49d4e6bc38ebfbd48cfbadc93bbfc
#
_cell.length_a   1.000
_cell.length_b   1.000
_cell.length_c   1.000
_cell.angle_alpha   90.00
_cell.angle_beta   90.00
_cell.angle_gamma   90.00
#
_symmetry.space_group_name_H-M   'P 1'
#
loop_
_entity.id
_entity.type
_entity.pdbx_description
1 polymer ?
#
loop_
_entity_poly.entity_id
_entity_poly.type
_entity_poly.pdbx_seq_one_letter_code
_entity_poly.pdbx_strand_id
1 'polypeptide(L)'
;GSEGIADINPEDIESISVLSGPAAAALYGSAAAQGVIMITTKKGKEGKVSVTVSNSTQFANPFIMPEFQNSYVNRAGDVKSWGAKTPSVYGNYEPKDFFNTGTNVQNNVALTAGTDKNQTYISVGTTNAKGIIPNNSYDRYNFAFRNTTTFLHDKMTFDFNFNYIKEHDKNLTAQGQYFNPLTAVYLFPRGESFDAVRTYELYDVTRGINVQNWNFGDALSMQNPYWVAN
;
A
#
# COMPACT_ATOMS: atom_id res chain seq x y z
N GLY A 1 -18.21 9.56 5.57
CA GLY A 1 -16.89 9.21 5.08
C GLY A 1 -16.58 10.05 3.87
N SER A 2 -15.40 10.65 3.79
CA SER A 2 -14.92 11.32 2.60
C SER A 2 -14.56 10.23 1.59
N GLU A 3 -15.38 10.03 0.58
CA GLU A 3 -14.97 9.23 -0.57
C GLU A 3 -13.81 9.98 -1.25
N GLY A 4 -12.61 9.46 -1.10
CA GLY A 4 -11.42 10.02 -1.71
C GLY A 4 -11.22 9.47 -3.13
N ILE A 5 -10.40 10.15 -3.93
CA ILE A 5 -9.98 9.65 -5.26
C ILE A 5 -9.34 8.24 -5.16
N ALA A 6 -8.76 7.90 -4.01
CA ALA A 6 -8.19 6.59 -3.74
C ALA A 6 -9.22 5.45 -3.71
N ASP A 7 -10.51 5.77 -3.47
CA ASP A 7 -11.58 4.79 -3.41
C ASP A 7 -12.10 4.36 -4.78
N ILE A 8 -11.69 5.06 -5.85
CA ILE A 8 -12.11 4.73 -7.21
C ILE A 8 -11.07 3.80 -7.85
N ASN A 9 -11.53 2.70 -8.46
CA ASN A 9 -10.65 1.87 -9.25
C ASN A 9 -10.17 2.63 -10.49
N PRO A 10 -8.85 2.82 -10.68
CA PRO A 10 -8.32 3.53 -11.86
C PRO A 10 -8.81 2.96 -13.20
N GLU A 11 -9.05 1.66 -13.28
CA GLU A 11 -9.55 0.99 -14.48
C GLU A 11 -11.00 1.37 -14.83
N ASP A 12 -11.78 1.90 -13.87
CA ASP A 12 -13.14 2.37 -14.08
C ASP A 12 -13.22 3.87 -14.42
N ILE A 13 -12.08 4.57 -14.47
CA ILE A 13 -12.01 5.98 -14.81
C ILE A 13 -12.01 6.15 -16.34
N GLU A 14 -12.90 6.97 -16.86
CA GLU A 14 -12.92 7.38 -18.26
C GLU A 14 -12.09 8.65 -18.49
N SER A 15 -12.22 9.64 -17.59
CA SER A 15 -11.46 10.88 -17.68
C SER A 15 -11.29 11.56 -16.32
N ILE A 16 -10.20 12.33 -16.21
CA ILE A 16 -9.92 13.19 -15.07
C ILE A 16 -9.75 14.61 -15.61
N SER A 17 -10.51 15.57 -15.06
CA SER A 17 -10.38 16.99 -15.37
C SER A 17 -10.05 17.76 -14.11
N VAL A 18 -9.01 18.59 -14.16
CA VAL A 18 -8.60 19.44 -13.05
C VAL A 18 -8.99 20.89 -13.38
N LEU A 19 -9.85 21.47 -12.55
CA LEU A 19 -10.21 22.88 -12.61
C LEU A 19 -9.52 23.61 -11.46
N SER A 20 -8.83 24.69 -11.75
CA SER A 20 -8.09 25.46 -10.76
C SER A 20 -8.69 26.87 -10.58
N GLY A 21 -8.55 27.39 -9.35
CA GLY A 21 -8.83 28.77 -9.00
C GLY A 21 -10.25 29.27 -9.32
N PRO A 22 -10.37 30.46 -9.89
CA PRO A 22 -11.68 31.13 -10.12
C PRO A 22 -12.67 30.35 -10.98
N ALA A 23 -12.18 29.56 -11.94
CA ALA A 23 -13.04 28.75 -12.80
C ALA A 23 -13.77 27.65 -12.01
N ALA A 24 -13.09 27.03 -11.08
CA ALA A 24 -13.67 26.03 -10.18
C ALA A 24 -14.68 26.66 -9.23
N ALA A 25 -14.37 27.82 -8.65
CA ALA A 25 -15.25 28.54 -7.74
C ALA A 25 -16.54 29.04 -8.45
N ALA A 26 -16.45 29.46 -9.70
CA ALA A 26 -17.59 29.90 -10.48
C ALA A 26 -18.60 28.77 -10.79
N LEU A 27 -18.10 27.52 -10.95
CA LEU A 27 -18.93 26.36 -11.28
C LEU A 27 -19.45 25.62 -10.05
N TYR A 28 -18.64 25.54 -8.99
CA TYR A 28 -18.88 24.67 -7.83
C TYR A 28 -18.93 25.41 -6.48
N GLY A 29 -18.90 26.75 -6.52
CA GLY A 29 -19.01 27.59 -5.33
C GLY A 29 -17.70 27.74 -4.55
N SER A 30 -17.80 28.38 -3.38
CA SER A 30 -16.64 28.77 -2.58
C SER A 30 -15.79 27.59 -2.07
N ALA A 31 -16.40 26.42 -1.87
CA ALA A 31 -15.68 25.21 -1.46
C ALA A 31 -14.66 24.75 -2.51
N ALA A 32 -14.84 25.13 -3.75
CA ALA A 32 -13.98 24.82 -4.89
C ALA A 32 -12.92 25.89 -5.19
N ALA A 33 -12.78 26.91 -4.34
CA ALA A 33 -11.85 28.03 -4.58
C ALA A 33 -10.38 27.61 -4.70
N GLN A 34 -9.99 26.48 -4.07
CA GLN A 34 -8.65 25.91 -4.16
C GLN A 34 -8.48 24.92 -5.32
N GLY A 35 -9.53 24.69 -6.09
CA GLY A 35 -9.56 23.77 -7.21
C GLY A 35 -10.50 22.59 -7.01
N VAL A 36 -10.83 21.92 -8.11
CA VAL A 36 -11.66 20.71 -8.15
C VAL A 36 -11.04 19.69 -9.09
N ILE A 37 -11.00 18.44 -8.67
CA ILE A 37 -10.69 17.30 -9.52
C ILE A 37 -12.02 16.62 -9.85
N MET A 38 -12.38 16.63 -11.13
CA MET A 38 -13.56 15.95 -11.64
C MET A 38 -13.17 14.60 -12.20
N ILE A 39 -13.80 13.55 -11.71
CA ILE A 39 -13.57 12.19 -12.18
C ILE A 39 -14.84 11.71 -12.86
N THR A 40 -14.72 11.32 -14.12
CA THR A 40 -15.78 10.69 -14.87
C THR A 40 -15.51 9.20 -14.95
N THR A 41 -16.42 8.40 -14.42
CA THR A 41 -16.32 6.94 -14.50
C THR A 41 -16.86 6.43 -15.84
N LYS A 42 -16.30 5.29 -16.28
CA LYS A 42 -16.76 4.60 -17.50
C LYS A 42 -18.25 4.29 -17.44
N LYS A 43 -18.89 4.36 -18.57
CA LYS A 43 -20.29 4.00 -18.77
C LYS A 43 -20.42 3.01 -19.93
N GLY A 44 -21.58 2.38 -20.04
CA GLY A 44 -21.91 1.52 -21.18
C GLY A 44 -21.78 2.31 -22.49
N LYS A 45 -21.51 1.62 -23.56
CA LYS A 45 -21.44 2.18 -24.91
C LYS A 45 -22.40 1.43 -25.82
N GLU A 46 -23.01 2.14 -26.75
CA GLU A 46 -23.79 1.54 -27.82
C GLU A 46 -22.90 0.65 -28.68
N GLY A 47 -23.42 -0.49 -29.09
CA GLY A 47 -22.76 -1.42 -29.98
C GLY A 47 -22.73 -2.84 -29.47
N LYS A 48 -21.76 -3.62 -29.99
CA LYS A 48 -21.56 -5.01 -29.59
C LYS A 48 -21.06 -5.11 -28.16
N VAL A 49 -21.47 -6.18 -27.48
CA VAL A 49 -20.92 -6.54 -26.17
C VAL A 49 -19.41 -6.62 -26.28
N SER A 50 -18.74 -5.90 -25.40
CA SER A 50 -17.28 -5.90 -25.29
C SER A 50 -16.87 -6.31 -23.91
N VAL A 51 -15.92 -7.24 -23.82
CA VAL A 51 -15.26 -7.66 -22.58
C VAL A 51 -13.81 -7.23 -22.64
N THR A 52 -13.38 -6.48 -21.65
CA THR A 52 -11.98 -6.08 -21.48
C THR A 52 -11.40 -6.78 -20.26
N VAL A 53 -10.26 -7.41 -20.43
CA VAL A 53 -9.51 -8.03 -19.35
C VAL A 53 -8.16 -7.33 -19.27
N SER A 54 -7.80 -6.81 -18.10
CA SER A 54 -6.50 -6.20 -17.85
C SER A 54 -5.82 -6.84 -16.65
N ASN A 55 -4.49 -6.96 -16.76
CA ASN A 55 -3.62 -7.38 -15.68
C ASN A 55 -2.41 -6.44 -15.63
N SER A 56 -2.05 -6.03 -14.43
CA SER A 56 -0.81 -5.31 -14.16
C SER A 56 -0.10 -6.00 -13.00
N THR A 57 1.13 -6.42 -13.22
CA THR A 57 1.96 -7.03 -12.18
C THR A 57 3.24 -6.23 -12.03
N GLN A 58 3.51 -5.76 -10.81
CA GLN A 58 4.68 -4.96 -10.48
C GLN A 58 5.49 -5.66 -9.39
N PHE A 59 6.82 -5.52 -9.49
CA PHE A 59 7.77 -5.97 -8.49
C PHE A 59 8.54 -4.77 -7.97
N ALA A 60 8.74 -4.70 -6.66
CA ALA A 60 9.44 -3.61 -6.00
C ALA A 60 10.56 -4.15 -5.12
N ASN A 61 11.74 -3.58 -5.25
CA ASN A 61 12.88 -3.85 -4.38
C ASN A 61 13.48 -2.52 -3.92
N PRO A 62 14.11 -2.46 -2.75
CA PRO A 62 14.87 -1.28 -2.34
C PRO A 62 15.93 -0.95 -3.40
N PHE A 63 15.87 0.27 -3.94
CA PHE A 63 16.77 0.71 -5.02
C PHE A 63 18.04 1.36 -4.47
N ILE A 64 17.88 2.26 -3.48
CA ILE A 64 18.99 2.96 -2.84
C ILE A 64 18.99 2.60 -1.35
N MET A 65 20.12 2.11 -0.87
CA MET A 65 20.34 1.81 0.53
C MET A 65 21.50 2.63 1.06
N PRO A 66 21.44 3.10 2.32
CA PRO A 66 22.59 3.73 2.97
C PRO A 66 23.76 2.75 3.03
N GLU A 67 24.97 3.26 2.86
CA GLU A 67 26.18 2.49 3.12
C GLU A 67 26.49 2.51 4.62
N PHE A 68 26.79 1.34 5.17
CA PHE A 68 27.10 1.17 6.58
C PHE A 68 28.54 0.73 6.77
N GLN A 69 29.14 1.20 7.85
CA GLN A 69 30.47 0.70 8.26
C GLN A 69 30.37 -0.74 8.79
N ASN A 70 31.35 -1.56 8.47
CA ASN A 70 31.49 -2.94 8.93
C ASN A 70 32.89 -3.22 9.53
N SER A 71 33.65 -2.14 9.84
CA SER A 71 35.01 -2.24 10.39
C SER A 71 35.07 -2.21 11.91
N TYR A 72 34.03 -1.71 12.55
CA TYR A 72 33.94 -1.59 14.00
C TYR A 72 32.68 -2.31 14.50
N VAL A 73 32.85 -3.11 15.56
CA VAL A 73 31.73 -3.75 16.25
C VAL A 73 31.26 -2.88 17.41
N ASN A 74 30.11 -3.18 17.98
CA ASN A 74 29.62 -2.57 19.20
C ASN A 74 30.35 -3.09 20.43
N ARG A 75 30.29 -2.36 21.54
CA ARG A 75 30.65 -2.88 22.87
C ARG A 75 29.51 -3.75 23.37
N ALA A 76 29.83 -4.71 24.24
CA ALA A 76 28.81 -5.57 24.84
C ALA A 76 27.70 -4.73 25.50
N GLY A 77 26.45 -4.98 25.12
CA GLY A 77 25.28 -4.25 25.62
C GLY A 77 25.06 -2.84 25.03
N ASP A 78 25.91 -2.38 24.09
CA ASP A 78 25.76 -1.08 23.43
C ASP A 78 25.20 -1.29 22.00
N VAL A 79 24.35 -0.40 21.56
CA VAL A 79 23.84 -0.36 20.19
C VAL A 79 24.78 0.37 19.23
N LYS A 80 25.73 1.16 19.74
CA LYS A 80 26.64 1.97 18.91
C LYS A 80 27.82 1.12 18.43
N SER A 81 27.95 0.99 17.12
CA SER A 81 29.01 0.21 16.47
C SER A 81 30.33 0.99 16.30
N TRP A 82 30.85 1.52 17.43
CA TRP A 82 32.12 2.26 17.54
C TRP A 82 33.01 1.69 18.66
N GLY A 83 33.00 0.37 18.81
CA GLY A 83 33.85 -0.35 19.75
C GLY A 83 35.19 -0.75 19.15
N ALA A 84 35.55 -2.02 19.27
CA ALA A 84 36.80 -2.53 18.72
C ALA A 84 36.80 -2.52 17.19
N LYS A 85 37.94 -2.20 16.60
CA LYS A 85 38.16 -2.32 15.15
C LYS A 85 38.46 -3.78 14.82
N THR A 86 37.41 -4.54 14.60
CA THR A 86 37.48 -5.95 14.23
C THR A 86 36.25 -6.32 13.41
N PRO A 87 36.32 -7.22 12.45
CA PRO A 87 35.15 -7.75 11.78
C PRO A 87 34.23 -8.44 12.78
N SER A 88 32.92 -8.41 12.52
CA SER A 88 31.97 -9.21 13.27
C SER A 88 32.21 -10.70 13.08
N VAL A 89 32.11 -11.48 14.13
CA VAL A 89 32.15 -12.95 14.07
C VAL A 89 30.95 -13.55 13.33
N TYR A 90 29.89 -12.78 13.20
CA TYR A 90 28.66 -13.15 12.46
C TYR A 90 28.66 -12.72 10.99
N GLY A 91 29.77 -12.13 10.51
CA GLY A 91 29.86 -11.54 9.18
C GLY A 91 29.23 -10.16 9.09
N ASN A 92 29.19 -9.62 7.87
CA ASN A 92 28.61 -8.32 7.61
C ASN A 92 27.10 -8.43 7.54
N TYR A 93 26.40 -7.58 8.27
CA TYR A 93 24.97 -7.40 8.15
C TYR A 93 24.68 -6.35 7.09
N GLU A 94 23.86 -6.71 6.11
CA GLU A 94 23.38 -5.81 5.09
C GLU A 94 21.89 -5.50 5.34
N PRO A 95 21.52 -4.23 5.60
CA PRO A 95 20.11 -3.86 5.86
C PRO A 95 19.11 -4.28 4.78
N LYS A 96 19.59 -4.44 3.54
CA LYS A 96 18.73 -4.92 2.42
C LYS A 96 18.17 -6.33 2.68
N ASP A 97 18.85 -7.14 3.48
CA ASP A 97 18.46 -8.54 3.74
C ASP A 97 17.22 -8.65 4.63
N PHE A 98 16.81 -7.54 5.24
CA PHE A 98 15.53 -7.44 5.94
C PHE A 98 14.34 -7.40 4.99
N PHE A 99 14.51 -6.81 3.80
CA PHE A 99 13.41 -6.55 2.90
C PHE A 99 13.10 -7.76 2.00
N ASN A 100 11.83 -7.92 1.72
CA ASN A 100 11.34 -8.83 0.70
C ASN A 100 11.24 -8.12 -0.67
N THR A 101 11.10 -8.89 -1.73
CA THR A 101 10.58 -8.33 -2.99
C THR A 101 9.09 -8.05 -2.82
N GLY A 102 8.70 -6.80 -2.89
CA GLY A 102 7.30 -6.39 -2.91
C GLY A 102 6.64 -6.79 -4.24
N THR A 103 5.36 -7.10 -4.18
CA THR A 103 4.56 -7.44 -5.36
C THR A 103 3.26 -6.67 -5.34
N ASN A 104 2.78 -6.24 -6.49
CA ASN A 104 1.44 -5.65 -6.65
C ASN A 104 0.82 -6.25 -7.91
N VAL A 105 -0.20 -7.07 -7.73
CA VAL A 105 -0.94 -7.74 -8.80
C VAL A 105 -2.33 -7.15 -8.86
N GLN A 106 -2.65 -6.52 -9.98
CA GLN A 106 -3.95 -5.94 -10.25
C GLN A 106 -4.60 -6.69 -11.42
N ASN A 107 -5.82 -7.12 -11.23
CA ASN A 107 -6.63 -7.74 -12.28
C ASN A 107 -7.95 -6.98 -12.39
N ASN A 108 -8.41 -6.78 -13.59
CA ASN A 108 -9.70 -6.19 -13.84
C ASN A 108 -10.39 -6.85 -15.03
N VAL A 109 -11.69 -7.07 -14.89
CA VAL A 109 -12.57 -7.53 -15.96
C VAL A 109 -13.72 -6.54 -16.06
N ALA A 110 -13.91 -5.97 -17.23
CA ALA A 110 -14.99 -5.05 -17.51
C ALA A 110 -15.83 -5.50 -18.69
N LEU A 111 -17.13 -5.39 -18.56
CA LEU A 111 -18.11 -5.66 -19.61
C LEU A 111 -18.84 -4.37 -19.95
N THR A 112 -18.90 -4.07 -21.24
CA THR A 112 -19.66 -2.96 -21.79
C THR A 112 -20.65 -3.51 -22.80
N ALA A 113 -21.91 -3.17 -22.65
CA ALA A 113 -22.98 -3.56 -23.56
C ALA A 113 -24.00 -2.45 -23.68
N GLY A 114 -24.64 -2.29 -24.83
CA GLY A 114 -25.69 -1.31 -24.94
C GLY A 114 -26.32 -1.15 -26.31
N THR A 115 -27.48 -0.53 -26.30
CA THR A 115 -28.18 0.02 -27.46
C THR A 115 -28.16 1.53 -27.37
N ASP A 116 -28.79 2.22 -28.36
CA ASP A 116 -29.04 3.65 -28.31
C ASP A 116 -29.79 4.09 -27.05
N LYS A 117 -30.63 3.22 -26.47
CA LYS A 117 -31.51 3.52 -25.33
C LYS A 117 -31.13 2.93 -24.00
N ASN A 118 -30.32 1.90 -24.00
CA ASN A 118 -29.87 1.25 -22.77
C ASN A 118 -28.39 0.90 -22.85
N GLN A 119 -27.60 1.39 -21.92
CA GLN A 119 -26.16 1.19 -21.88
C GLN A 119 -25.76 0.70 -20.50
N THR A 120 -25.03 -0.42 -20.46
CA THR A 120 -24.62 -1.06 -19.23
C THR A 120 -23.10 -1.21 -19.18
N TYR A 121 -22.53 -0.89 -18.05
CA TYR A 121 -21.13 -1.12 -17.70
C TYR A 121 -21.06 -1.91 -16.40
N ILE A 122 -20.25 -2.97 -16.39
CA ILE A 122 -19.97 -3.77 -15.20
C ILE A 122 -18.49 -3.98 -15.13
N SER A 123 -17.86 -3.81 -13.97
CA SER A 123 -16.48 -4.20 -13.75
C SER A 123 -16.28 -4.90 -12.41
N VAL A 124 -15.30 -5.80 -12.40
CA VAL A 124 -14.80 -6.47 -11.20
C VAL A 124 -13.29 -6.36 -11.22
N GLY A 125 -12.72 -5.84 -10.14
CA GLY A 125 -11.28 -5.68 -10.00
C GLY A 125 -10.76 -6.27 -8.70
N THR A 126 -9.50 -6.70 -8.72
CA THR A 126 -8.76 -7.12 -7.55
C THR A 126 -7.39 -6.46 -7.55
N THR A 127 -6.93 -6.04 -6.39
CA THR A 127 -5.55 -5.63 -6.13
C THR A 127 -5.04 -6.44 -4.96
N ASN A 128 -3.96 -7.19 -5.19
CA ASN A 128 -3.29 -7.96 -4.16
C ASN A 128 -1.84 -7.49 -4.10
N ALA A 129 -1.47 -6.81 -3.04
CA ALA A 129 -0.13 -6.28 -2.87
C ALA A 129 0.54 -6.83 -1.61
N LYS A 130 1.84 -7.10 -1.72
CA LYS A 130 2.73 -7.40 -0.61
C LYS A 130 3.82 -6.34 -0.60
N GLY A 131 4.02 -5.71 0.55
CA GLY A 131 5.07 -4.70 0.72
C GLY A 131 6.47 -5.31 0.74
N ILE A 132 7.47 -4.44 0.63
CA ILE A 132 8.88 -4.85 0.80
C ILE A 132 9.21 -5.16 2.27
N ILE A 133 8.44 -4.65 3.23
CA ILE A 133 8.57 -5.00 4.65
C ILE A 133 7.87 -6.33 4.90
N PRO A 134 8.48 -7.27 5.65
CA PRO A 134 7.88 -8.55 5.96
C PRO A 134 6.45 -8.41 6.51
N ASN A 135 5.57 -9.35 6.15
CA ASN A 135 4.16 -9.44 6.57
C ASN A 135 3.25 -8.26 6.23
N ASN A 136 3.73 -7.23 5.54
CA ASN A 136 2.87 -6.16 5.05
C ASN A 136 2.10 -6.61 3.81
N SER A 137 0.78 -6.49 3.84
CA SER A 137 -0.07 -6.76 2.68
C SER A 137 -1.26 -5.82 2.59
N TYR A 138 -1.76 -5.68 1.38
CA TYR A 138 -2.95 -4.91 1.04
C TYR A 138 -3.76 -5.68 0.00
N ASP A 139 -5.02 -5.94 0.33
CA ASP A 139 -5.97 -6.59 -0.57
C ASP A 139 -7.16 -5.67 -0.78
N ARG A 140 -7.53 -5.47 -2.04
CA ARG A 140 -8.68 -4.68 -2.44
C ARG A 140 -9.50 -5.42 -3.48
N TYR A 141 -10.80 -5.39 -3.29
CA TYR A 141 -11.80 -5.91 -4.20
C TYR A 141 -12.77 -4.80 -4.53
N ASN A 142 -13.03 -4.58 -5.80
CA ASN A 142 -13.98 -3.59 -6.26
C ASN A 142 -14.97 -4.19 -7.24
N PHE A 143 -16.19 -3.71 -7.16
CA PHE A 143 -17.26 -3.98 -8.10
C PHE A 143 -17.90 -2.66 -8.49
N ALA A 144 -18.06 -2.42 -9.79
CA ALA A 144 -18.77 -1.27 -10.31
C ALA A 144 -19.88 -1.73 -11.27
N PHE A 145 -21.02 -1.12 -11.14
CA PHE A 145 -22.16 -1.31 -12.03
C PHE A 145 -22.73 0.06 -12.39
N ARG A 146 -22.89 0.32 -13.67
CA ARG A 146 -23.59 1.52 -14.16
C ARG A 146 -24.54 1.16 -15.28
N ASN A 147 -25.76 1.66 -15.20
CA ASN A 147 -26.74 1.55 -16.25
C ASN A 147 -27.35 2.91 -16.55
N THR A 148 -27.36 3.25 -17.81
CA THR A 148 -28.02 4.47 -18.31
C THR A 148 -29.12 4.04 -19.27
N THR A 149 -30.38 4.39 -18.96
CA THR A 149 -31.55 4.03 -19.78
C THR A 149 -32.31 5.27 -20.14
N THR A 150 -32.57 5.43 -21.42
CA THR A 150 -33.40 6.53 -21.97
C THR A 150 -34.74 5.98 -22.45
N PHE A 151 -35.84 6.61 -22.05
CA PHE A 151 -37.19 6.15 -22.33
C PHE A 151 -38.15 7.35 -22.58
N LEU A 152 -39.42 7.06 -22.85
CA LEU A 152 -40.44 8.06 -23.21
C LEU A 152 -40.05 8.93 -24.43
N HIS A 153 -39.60 8.29 -25.53
CA HIS A 153 -39.16 8.96 -26.74
C HIS A 153 -38.07 10.01 -26.45
N ASP A 154 -37.04 9.58 -25.72
CA ASP A 154 -35.86 10.35 -25.32
C ASP A 154 -36.09 11.53 -24.37
N LYS A 155 -37.30 11.59 -23.77
CA LYS A 155 -37.66 12.65 -22.81
C LYS A 155 -37.16 12.42 -21.40
N MET A 156 -36.83 11.20 -21.04
CA MET A 156 -36.36 10.85 -19.70
C MET A 156 -35.14 9.95 -19.80
N THR A 157 -34.12 10.27 -19.01
CA THR A 157 -32.91 9.44 -18.85
C THR A 157 -32.75 9.06 -17.35
N PHE A 158 -32.59 7.79 -17.10
CA PHE A 158 -32.26 7.26 -15.79
C PHE A 158 -30.83 6.75 -15.81
N ASP A 159 -29.98 7.29 -14.96
CA ASP A 159 -28.58 6.87 -14.79
C ASP A 159 -28.39 6.34 -13.36
N PHE A 160 -28.13 5.06 -13.25
CA PHE A 160 -27.89 4.38 -11.98
C PHE A 160 -26.43 3.95 -11.92
N ASN A 161 -25.74 4.33 -10.84
CA ASN A 161 -24.36 3.95 -10.56
C ASN A 161 -24.25 3.33 -9.17
N PHE A 162 -23.63 2.17 -9.09
CA PHE A 162 -23.34 1.47 -7.86
C PHE A 162 -21.88 1.02 -7.83
N ASN A 163 -21.17 1.39 -6.78
CA ASN A 163 -19.80 0.96 -6.53
C ASN A 163 -19.72 0.30 -5.16
N TYR A 164 -19.00 -0.80 -5.10
CA TYR A 164 -18.68 -1.52 -3.85
C TYR A 164 -17.19 -1.77 -3.79
N ILE A 165 -16.59 -1.41 -2.67
CA ILE A 165 -15.16 -1.60 -2.42
C ILE A 165 -15.01 -2.28 -1.07
N LYS A 166 -14.12 -3.27 -1.03
CA LYS A 166 -13.67 -3.91 0.20
C LYS A 166 -12.16 -3.91 0.23
N GLU A 167 -11.62 -3.35 1.29
CA GLU A 167 -10.17 -3.27 1.52
C GLU A 167 -9.79 -4.03 2.79
N HIS A 168 -8.59 -4.56 2.79
CA HIS A 168 -7.99 -5.22 3.94
C HIS A 168 -6.49 -4.92 3.95
N ASP A 169 -6.06 -4.26 5.00
CA ASP A 169 -4.66 -3.96 5.28
C ASP A 169 -4.14 -4.86 6.39
N LYS A 170 -2.91 -5.31 6.24
CA LYS A 170 -2.20 -6.04 7.29
C LYS A 170 -0.83 -5.41 7.53
N ASN A 171 -0.54 -5.14 8.80
CA ASN A 171 0.77 -4.66 9.29
C ASN A 171 1.28 -3.43 8.53
N LEU A 172 0.44 -2.39 8.43
CA LEU A 172 0.87 -1.10 7.91
C LEU A 172 2.00 -0.55 8.76
N THR A 173 3.11 -0.25 8.11
CA THR A 173 4.30 0.25 8.79
C THR A 173 4.06 1.63 9.38
N ALA A 174 4.33 1.79 10.67
CA ALA A 174 4.31 3.09 11.33
C ALA A 174 5.31 4.04 10.66
N GLN A 175 4.89 5.28 10.45
CA GLN A 175 5.76 6.33 9.94
C GLN A 175 6.50 7.02 11.09
N GLY A 176 7.68 7.54 10.79
CA GLY A 176 8.53 8.19 11.76
C GLY A 176 9.55 7.25 12.40
N GLN A 177 10.10 7.68 13.53
CA GLN A 177 11.23 7.00 14.16
C GLN A 177 10.78 5.90 15.14
N TYR A 178 9.63 6.09 15.80
CA TYR A 178 9.12 5.18 16.82
C TYR A 178 8.28 4.07 16.21
N PHE A 179 8.45 2.84 16.71
CA PHE A 179 7.71 1.68 16.23
C PHE A 179 7.84 1.42 14.73
N ASN A 180 8.92 1.94 14.14
CA ASN A 180 9.24 1.71 12.74
C ASN A 180 10.34 0.66 12.66
N PRO A 181 10.13 -0.47 11.98
CA PRO A 181 11.14 -1.54 11.89
C PRO A 181 12.44 -1.06 11.25
N LEU A 182 12.39 -0.04 10.37
CA LEU A 182 13.59 0.51 9.71
C LEU A 182 14.58 1.13 10.68
N THR A 183 14.11 1.73 11.79
CA THR A 183 15.02 2.28 12.81
C THR A 183 15.89 1.19 13.38
N ALA A 184 15.32 0.04 13.76
CA ALA A 184 16.08 -1.08 14.29
C ALA A 184 16.96 -1.74 13.23
N VAL A 185 16.49 -1.85 11.98
CA VAL A 185 17.24 -2.41 10.85
C VAL A 185 18.50 -1.58 10.56
N TYR A 186 18.38 -0.24 10.54
CA TYR A 186 19.52 0.63 10.22
C TYR A 186 20.49 0.80 11.39
N LEU A 187 20.00 0.78 12.61
CA LEU A 187 20.81 0.95 13.82
C LEU A 187 21.24 -0.38 14.45
N PHE A 188 20.99 -1.50 13.79
CA PHE A 188 21.35 -2.81 14.31
C PHE A 188 22.87 -2.91 14.60
N PRO A 189 23.27 -3.38 15.80
CA PRO A 189 24.69 -3.42 16.20
C PRO A 189 25.51 -4.34 15.30
N ARG A 190 26.65 -3.87 14.81
CA ARG A 190 27.46 -4.60 13.83
C ARG A 190 28.19 -5.82 14.38
N GLY A 191 28.33 -5.95 15.69
CA GLY A 191 28.91 -7.11 16.34
C GLY A 191 27.92 -8.21 16.66
N GLU A 192 26.64 -8.04 16.36
CA GLU A 192 25.58 -8.96 16.73
C GLU A 192 25.02 -9.72 15.52
N SER A 193 24.36 -10.85 15.78
CA SER A 193 23.74 -11.66 14.74
C SER A 193 22.35 -11.13 14.38
N PHE A 194 22.18 -10.63 13.17
CA PHE A 194 20.87 -10.23 12.70
C PHE A 194 19.94 -11.44 12.47
N ASP A 195 20.49 -12.61 12.15
CA ASP A 195 19.68 -13.81 12.00
C ASP A 195 19.06 -14.28 13.32
N ALA A 196 19.70 -13.99 14.45
CA ALA A 196 19.14 -14.33 15.77
C ALA A 196 17.81 -13.58 16.05
N VAL A 197 17.62 -12.36 15.49
CA VAL A 197 16.39 -11.59 15.70
C VAL A 197 15.25 -12.01 14.76
N ARG A 198 15.49 -12.90 13.80
CA ARG A 198 14.43 -13.53 13.00
C ARG A 198 13.51 -14.39 13.85
N THR A 199 14.05 -15.01 14.93
CA THR A 199 13.23 -15.55 16.01
C THR A 199 12.73 -14.37 16.84
N TYR A 200 11.68 -13.73 16.39
CA TYR A 200 11.25 -12.43 16.92
C TYR A 200 10.50 -12.52 18.24
N GLU A 201 9.98 -13.68 18.60
CA GLU A 201 9.25 -13.90 19.85
C GLU A 201 9.82 -15.07 20.65
N LEU A 202 9.72 -14.97 21.96
CA LEU A 202 10.06 -16.01 22.92
C LEU A 202 8.89 -16.18 23.89
N TYR A 203 8.62 -17.44 24.28
CA TYR A 203 7.59 -17.71 25.28
C TYR A 203 8.13 -17.45 26.69
N ASP A 204 7.53 -16.48 27.39
CA ASP A 204 7.81 -16.22 28.80
C ASP A 204 6.92 -17.11 29.66
N VAL A 205 7.54 -18.17 30.24
CA VAL A 205 6.85 -19.16 31.06
C VAL A 205 6.25 -18.52 32.33
N THR A 206 6.91 -17.49 32.88
CA THR A 206 6.47 -16.84 34.11
C THR A 206 5.21 -16.03 33.89
N ARG A 207 5.13 -15.36 32.75
CA ARG A 207 3.98 -14.51 32.37
C ARG A 207 2.91 -15.24 31.55
N GLY A 208 3.24 -16.42 31.02
CA GLY A 208 2.35 -17.20 30.15
C GLY A 208 2.05 -16.54 28.80
N ILE A 209 2.93 -15.68 28.30
CA ILE A 209 2.74 -14.93 27.05
C ILE A 209 3.99 -14.95 26.19
N ASN A 210 3.83 -14.69 24.88
CA ASN A 210 4.96 -14.41 24.01
C ASN A 210 5.43 -12.97 24.21
N VAL A 211 6.74 -12.80 24.26
CA VAL A 211 7.44 -11.51 24.38
C VAL A 211 8.43 -11.36 23.24
N GLN A 212 8.76 -10.13 22.88
CA GLN A 212 9.72 -9.92 21.82
C GLN A 212 11.11 -10.43 22.20
N ASN A 213 11.78 -11.05 21.26
CA ASN A 213 13.20 -11.40 21.37
C ASN A 213 14.06 -10.18 21.00
N TRP A 214 14.37 -9.35 21.99
CA TRP A 214 15.16 -8.14 21.78
C TRP A 214 15.99 -7.81 23.03
N ASN A 215 17.30 -7.92 22.89
CA ASN A 215 18.26 -7.74 23.99
C ASN A 215 19.09 -6.46 23.86
N PHE A 216 18.75 -5.61 22.90
CA PHE A 216 19.42 -4.35 22.68
C PHE A 216 18.61 -3.24 23.38
N GLY A 217 19.32 -2.28 23.97
CA GLY A 217 18.67 -1.24 24.75
C GLY A 217 17.58 -0.48 24.00
N ASP A 218 16.83 0.28 24.74
CA ASP A 218 15.63 1.01 24.33
C ASP A 218 15.96 2.37 23.63
N ALA A 219 17.16 2.51 23.07
CA ALA A 219 17.53 3.69 22.33
C ALA A 219 16.55 3.92 21.17
N LEU A 220 15.91 5.11 21.14
CA LEU A 220 14.94 5.50 20.11
C LEU A 220 13.71 4.58 20.03
N SER A 221 13.32 3.93 21.12
CA SER A 221 12.23 2.95 21.14
C SER A 221 12.38 1.85 20.08
N MET A 222 13.62 1.41 19.85
CA MET A 222 13.90 0.30 18.95
C MET A 222 13.30 -0.98 19.50
N GLN A 223 12.72 -1.74 18.60
CA GLN A 223 12.15 -3.05 18.85
C GLN A 223 12.68 -4.04 17.81
N ASN A 224 12.52 -5.32 18.07
CA ASN A 224 12.82 -6.31 17.06
C ASN A 224 12.05 -6.00 15.76
N PRO A 225 12.73 -5.80 14.62
CA PRO A 225 12.07 -5.38 13.39
C PRO A 225 11.05 -6.41 12.86
N TYR A 226 11.28 -7.70 13.14
CA TYR A 226 10.33 -8.75 12.78
C TYR A 226 9.14 -8.81 13.75
N TRP A 227 9.33 -8.45 15.01
CA TRP A 227 8.24 -8.31 15.98
C TRP A 227 7.29 -7.17 15.59
N VAL A 228 7.85 -6.03 15.18
CA VAL A 228 7.06 -4.88 14.72
C VAL A 228 6.33 -5.18 13.41
N ALA A 229 6.90 -6.06 12.59
CA ALA A 229 6.32 -6.47 11.30
C ALA A 229 5.31 -7.64 11.40
N ASN A 230 5.04 -8.17 12.59
CA ASN A 230 4.10 -9.26 12.85
C ASN A 230 2.99 -8.88 13.82
#